data_f044d8dda8e870b7ba369c8bcd53262c
#
_entry.id   f044d8dda8e870b7ba369c8bcd53262c
#
_cell.length_a   1.000
_cell.length_b   1.000
_cell.length_c   1.000
_cell.angle_alpha   90.00
_cell.angle_beta   90.00
_cell.angle_gamma   90.00
#
_symmetry.space_group_name_H-M   'P 1'
#
loop_
_entity.id
_entity.type
_entity.pdbx_description
1 polymer ?
#
loop_
_entity_poly.entity_id
_entity_poly.type
_entity_poly.pdbx_seq_one_letter_code
_entity_poly.pdbx_strand_id
1 'polypeptide(L)'
;VAVVWAKIKVINNYQLSIMIMIRLLIFLFVPFFLIGQNIRITQSDTYERHTELRWDVQNLTNVEYFRIMRSSDNKAFFPVKTVTSATYMDFSSTDKLDTFYYYIEALSGLNQSLATSDTIQVIEYTMTDAELMDMVQRYTFRFFWDEGHPVSGMARERNNSEDIVTTGGSGFGIMGILVGIENGYITRSEGANRIIKIISFLQYAEKFHGAFPHWMNGRTGKVVPFSQFDNGGDLVETAFLMQGLLAARQFFDVNNNTEKAIRQIITKLYEDVEWDWYSKNNSGVLYWHWSPNYAWQMNFPLRGYNEAMIVYLLAITSPTHSVPASYYHNGWAAANNYKNGNTWFGYKLFVGPAYGGPLFFAHYSFLGFDPRGIKDKYANYFENNRNHTLINRGWCIYNPLKHKKYSENSWGLTASDNPFGYSAHEPGSRDNGTIAPTAALSSMPYTPTESIAALRHFYFVEGESLFGPNGFYDAFNGDQNWVADSYLAIDQGPILVMLQNHRTELLWNMFMKNPEIKPALDAIGFVPDLTATSEVNDDNRMALYPNPTTGKVKLVFDRERPNQIIIFDNTGNIVKNFKRMVEIEFLDEIELIPSLYFIQANFEGNTEIIKLIVH
;
A
#
# COMPACT_ATOMS: atom_id res chain seq x y z
N VAL A 1 -12.71 4.50 44.68
CA VAL A 1 -12.30 4.52 43.24
C VAL A 1 -11.07 3.64 43.05
N ALA A 2 -10.05 3.72 43.95
CA ALA A 2 -8.82 2.91 43.83
C ALA A 2 -9.04 1.38 44.01
N VAL A 3 -10.02 0.95 44.77
CA VAL A 3 -10.34 -0.48 45.04
C VAL A 3 -11.09 -1.12 43.85
N VAL A 4 -11.84 -0.34 43.10
CA VAL A 4 -12.57 -0.83 41.90
C VAL A 4 -11.59 -1.02 40.74
N TRP A 5 -10.60 -0.14 40.57
CA TRP A 5 -9.55 -0.28 39.55
C TRP A 5 -8.62 -1.46 39.76
N ALA A 6 -8.33 -1.78 41.04
CA ALA A 6 -7.53 -2.97 41.36
C ALA A 6 -8.27 -4.29 41.04
N LYS A 7 -9.60 -4.34 41.23
CA LYS A 7 -10.41 -5.53 40.88
C LYS A 7 -10.55 -5.74 39.38
N ILE A 8 -10.68 -4.67 38.60
CA ILE A 8 -10.77 -4.77 37.13
C ILE A 8 -9.43 -5.20 36.51
N LYS A 9 -8.30 -4.70 37.02
CA LYS A 9 -6.97 -5.13 36.58
C LYS A 9 -6.66 -6.61 36.93
N VAL A 10 -7.17 -7.10 38.05
CA VAL A 10 -6.99 -8.50 38.45
C VAL A 10 -7.88 -9.42 37.60
N ILE A 11 -9.10 -9.03 37.26
CA ILE A 11 -9.99 -9.84 36.42
C ILE A 11 -9.46 -9.92 34.98
N ASN A 12 -8.97 -8.82 34.39
CA ASN A 12 -8.37 -8.84 33.06
C ASN A 12 -7.05 -9.65 32.99
N ASN A 13 -6.23 -9.63 34.05
CA ASN A 13 -5.04 -10.47 34.13
C ASN A 13 -5.38 -11.96 34.30
N TYR A 14 -6.47 -12.30 35.00
CA TYR A 14 -6.94 -13.69 35.10
C TYR A 14 -7.52 -14.22 33.78
N GLN A 15 -8.26 -13.41 33.05
CA GLN A 15 -8.78 -13.78 31.71
C GLN A 15 -7.64 -13.94 30.69
N LEU A 16 -6.65 -13.05 30.70
CA LEU A 16 -5.47 -13.16 29.86
C LEU A 16 -4.59 -14.34 30.21
N SER A 17 -4.41 -14.61 31.54
CA SER A 17 -3.68 -15.78 32.00
C SER A 17 -4.39 -17.10 31.72
N ILE A 18 -5.72 -17.13 31.76
CA ILE A 18 -6.52 -18.31 31.40
C ILE A 18 -6.48 -18.55 29.88
N MET A 19 -6.54 -17.52 29.05
CA MET A 19 -6.36 -17.65 27.59
C MET A 19 -4.94 -18.10 27.22
N ILE A 20 -3.92 -17.60 27.91
CA ILE A 20 -2.52 -18.03 27.72
C ILE A 20 -2.31 -19.46 28.28
N MET A 21 -2.91 -19.81 29.40
CA MET A 21 -2.88 -21.20 29.91
C MET A 21 -3.66 -22.18 29.04
N ILE A 22 -4.78 -21.79 28.48
CA ILE A 22 -5.53 -22.64 27.52
C ILE A 22 -4.73 -22.81 26.23
N ARG A 23 -4.04 -21.79 25.73
CA ARG A 23 -3.12 -21.91 24.58
C ARG A 23 -1.85 -22.70 24.92
N LEU A 24 -1.35 -22.64 26.14
CA LEU A 24 -0.22 -23.46 26.62
C LEU A 24 -0.63 -24.89 27.00
N LEU A 25 -1.86 -25.15 27.45
CA LEU A 25 -2.36 -26.50 27.73
C LEU A 25 -2.68 -27.32 26.45
N ILE A 26 -2.93 -26.66 25.33
CA ILE A 26 -3.03 -27.34 24.02
C ILE A 26 -1.63 -27.75 23.50
N PHE A 27 -0.54 -27.15 24.02
CA PHE A 27 0.83 -27.51 23.66
C PHE A 27 1.49 -28.57 24.59
N LEU A 28 0.79 -29.06 25.62
CA LEU A 28 1.36 -29.98 26.62
C LEU A 28 0.71 -31.36 26.63
N PHE A 29 0.14 -31.82 25.47
CA PHE A 29 -0.23 -33.22 25.35
C PHE A 29 0.70 -33.95 24.40
N VAL A 30 1.67 -34.59 25.05
CA VAL A 30 2.35 -35.86 24.71
C VAL A 30 3.00 -35.97 23.35
N PRO A 31 4.32 -36.15 23.30
CA PRO A 31 4.92 -36.79 22.16
C PRO A 31 4.62 -38.30 22.25
N PHE A 32 3.50 -38.73 21.73
CA PHE A 32 3.46 -40.10 21.21
C PHE A 32 4.40 -40.11 20.01
N PHE A 33 5.52 -40.78 20.18
CA PHE A 33 6.34 -41.22 19.06
C PHE A 33 5.51 -42.13 18.16
N LEU A 34 4.77 -41.54 17.24
CA LEU A 34 4.31 -42.19 16.04
C LEU A 34 5.49 -42.19 15.04
N ILE A 35 6.33 -43.19 15.16
CA ILE A 35 7.24 -43.58 14.10
C ILE A 35 6.37 -43.88 12.90
N GLY A 36 6.35 -43.03 11.87
CA GLY A 36 5.74 -43.38 10.62
C GLY A 36 5.11 -42.32 9.74
N GLN A 37 5.00 -41.06 10.13
CA GLN A 37 4.50 -40.05 9.19
C GLN A 37 5.66 -39.33 8.51
N ASN A 38 5.82 -39.64 7.23
CA ASN A 38 6.86 -39.04 6.38
C ASN A 38 6.41 -37.73 5.72
N ILE A 39 5.15 -37.32 5.92
CA ILE A 39 4.59 -36.05 5.43
C ILE A 39 3.64 -35.46 6.48
N ARG A 40 3.77 -34.16 6.77
CA ARG A 40 2.96 -33.47 7.77
C ARG A 40 2.57 -32.08 7.28
N ILE A 41 1.29 -31.73 7.35
CA ILE A 41 0.83 -30.35 7.18
C ILE A 41 1.31 -29.55 8.40
N THR A 42 2.14 -28.53 8.14
CA THR A 42 2.79 -27.69 9.18
C THR A 42 2.06 -26.38 9.39
N GLN A 43 1.31 -25.93 8.37
CA GLN A 43 0.54 -24.69 8.41
C GLN A 43 -0.71 -24.80 7.54
N SER A 44 -1.81 -24.23 8.02
CA SER A 44 -3.04 -24.01 7.26
C SER A 44 -3.60 -22.65 7.63
N ASP A 45 -3.50 -21.67 6.72
CA ASP A 45 -4.10 -20.35 6.86
C ASP A 45 -5.39 -20.32 6.04
N THR A 46 -6.53 -20.20 6.72
CA THR A 46 -7.86 -20.23 6.09
C THR A 46 -8.52 -18.87 6.17
N TYR A 47 -9.08 -18.44 5.06
CA TYR A 47 -9.76 -17.17 4.86
C TYR A 47 -11.16 -17.42 4.24
N GLU A 48 -11.86 -16.35 3.85
CA GLU A 48 -13.23 -16.46 3.34
C GLU A 48 -13.32 -17.20 1.99
N ARG A 49 -12.26 -17.15 1.15
CA ARG A 49 -12.28 -17.72 -0.21
C ARG A 49 -11.13 -18.66 -0.50
N HIS A 50 -10.16 -18.77 0.39
CA HIS A 50 -9.05 -19.69 0.17
C HIS A 50 -8.46 -20.24 1.46
N THR A 51 -7.83 -21.40 1.32
CA THR A 51 -6.97 -22.02 2.33
C THR A 51 -5.57 -22.21 1.75
N GLU A 52 -4.56 -21.62 2.40
CA GLU A 52 -3.17 -21.89 2.09
C GLU A 52 -2.66 -23.01 2.96
N LEU A 53 -2.14 -24.08 2.33
CA LEU A 53 -1.56 -25.25 2.97
C LEU A 53 -0.06 -25.26 2.76
N ARG A 54 0.71 -25.56 3.82
CA ARG A 54 2.14 -25.83 3.77
C ARG A 54 2.43 -27.14 4.51
N TRP A 55 3.38 -27.92 3.98
CA TRP A 55 3.74 -29.20 4.59
C TRP A 55 5.23 -29.47 4.49
N ASP A 56 5.71 -30.34 5.38
CA ASP A 56 7.07 -30.86 5.41
C ASP A 56 7.08 -32.34 5.05
N VAL A 57 8.17 -32.76 4.45
CA VAL A 57 8.46 -34.16 4.10
C VAL A 57 9.73 -34.58 4.82
N GLN A 58 9.66 -35.69 5.57
CA GLN A 58 10.81 -36.24 6.29
C GLN A 58 11.01 -37.72 5.91
N ASN A 59 12.26 -38.06 5.66
CA ASN A 59 12.68 -39.45 5.39
C ASN A 59 11.95 -40.15 4.21
N LEU A 60 11.40 -39.38 3.26
CA LEU A 60 10.81 -39.92 2.04
C LEU A 60 11.75 -39.64 0.86
N THR A 61 12.02 -40.68 0.09
CA THR A 61 12.80 -40.61 -1.15
C THR A 61 11.90 -40.81 -2.36
N ASN A 62 12.31 -40.26 -3.51
CA ASN A 62 11.59 -40.38 -4.79
C ASN A 62 10.21 -39.73 -4.84
N VAL A 63 9.99 -38.71 -4.00
CA VAL A 63 8.79 -37.83 -4.11
C VAL A 63 9.00 -36.89 -5.28
N GLU A 64 8.10 -36.92 -6.25
CA GLU A 64 8.11 -36.00 -7.38
C GLU A 64 6.92 -35.01 -7.34
N TYR A 65 5.79 -35.47 -6.80
CA TYR A 65 4.57 -34.67 -6.75
C TYR A 65 3.86 -34.81 -5.40
N PHE A 66 3.03 -33.79 -5.12
CA PHE A 66 2.07 -33.78 -4.01
C PHE A 66 0.67 -33.60 -4.57
N ARG A 67 -0.25 -34.47 -4.19
CA ARG A 67 -1.68 -34.38 -4.51
C ARG A 67 -2.41 -33.87 -3.29
N ILE A 68 -3.11 -32.76 -3.46
CA ILE A 68 -3.96 -32.16 -2.44
C ILE A 68 -5.33 -32.80 -2.53
N MET A 69 -5.78 -33.39 -1.44
CA MET A 69 -7.08 -34.06 -1.33
C MET A 69 -7.99 -33.24 -0.42
N ARG A 70 -9.20 -32.92 -0.87
CA ARG A 70 -10.21 -32.15 -0.14
C ARG A 70 -11.50 -32.91 0.00
N SER A 71 -12.19 -32.74 1.15
CA SER A 71 -13.52 -33.25 1.44
C SER A 71 -14.34 -32.17 2.17
N SER A 72 -15.66 -32.13 1.94
CA SER A 72 -16.59 -31.32 2.72
C SER A 72 -17.29 -32.10 3.85
N ASP A 73 -17.17 -33.44 3.88
CA ASP A 73 -17.87 -34.30 4.85
C ASP A 73 -16.93 -35.21 5.67
N ASN A 74 -15.62 -35.09 5.47
CA ASN A 74 -14.56 -35.93 6.06
C ASN A 74 -14.71 -37.44 5.73
N LYS A 75 -15.38 -37.77 4.61
CA LYS A 75 -15.60 -39.15 4.17
C LYS A 75 -15.14 -39.36 2.73
N ALA A 76 -15.67 -38.55 1.81
CA ALA A 76 -15.34 -38.60 0.41
C ALA A 76 -14.31 -37.51 0.07
N PHE A 77 -13.09 -37.91 -0.28
CA PHE A 77 -12.01 -36.99 -0.66
C PHE A 77 -11.81 -37.00 -2.18
N PHE A 78 -11.66 -35.81 -2.73
CA PHE A 78 -11.43 -35.60 -4.15
C PHE A 78 -10.11 -34.84 -4.37
N PRO A 79 -9.36 -35.15 -5.44
CA PRO A 79 -8.15 -34.41 -5.75
C PRO A 79 -8.49 -32.99 -6.20
N VAL A 80 -7.87 -32.00 -5.57
CA VAL A 80 -7.98 -30.58 -5.96
C VAL A 80 -6.91 -30.23 -6.98
N LYS A 81 -5.65 -30.57 -6.66
CA LYS A 81 -4.49 -30.24 -7.48
C LYS A 81 -3.35 -31.24 -7.23
N THR A 82 -2.45 -31.33 -8.21
CA THR A 82 -1.14 -31.98 -8.07
C THR A 82 -0.06 -30.91 -8.32
N VAL A 83 0.89 -30.77 -7.39
CA VAL A 83 1.96 -29.76 -7.40
C VAL A 83 3.32 -30.39 -7.11
N THR A 84 4.39 -29.69 -7.44
CA THR A 84 5.78 -30.06 -7.09
C THR A 84 6.29 -29.35 -5.84
N SER A 85 5.69 -28.21 -5.48
CA SER A 85 6.02 -27.41 -4.29
C SER A 85 5.39 -28.01 -3.03
N ALA A 86 5.98 -27.73 -1.86
CA ALA A 86 5.43 -28.12 -0.56
C ALA A 86 4.43 -27.07 -0.01
N THR A 87 3.75 -26.37 -0.90
CA THR A 87 2.69 -25.38 -0.57
C THR A 87 1.65 -25.35 -1.68
N TYR A 88 0.41 -25.07 -1.30
CA TYR A 88 -0.70 -24.87 -2.23
C TYR A 88 -1.75 -23.94 -1.63
N MET A 89 -2.30 -23.07 -2.46
CA MET A 89 -3.42 -22.20 -2.14
C MET A 89 -4.66 -22.72 -2.88
N ASP A 90 -5.63 -23.18 -2.11
CA ASP A 90 -6.90 -23.73 -2.62
C ASP A 90 -8.00 -22.69 -2.51
N PHE A 91 -8.51 -22.19 -3.64
CA PHE A 91 -9.66 -21.29 -3.66
C PHE A 91 -10.97 -22.08 -3.64
N SER A 92 -11.86 -21.73 -2.72
CA SER A 92 -13.20 -22.31 -2.71
C SER A 92 -14.07 -21.69 -3.80
N SER A 93 -14.80 -22.53 -4.50
CA SER A 93 -15.71 -22.12 -5.58
C SER A 93 -17.12 -21.76 -5.08
N THR A 94 -17.37 -21.84 -3.77
CA THR A 94 -18.70 -21.65 -3.19
C THR A 94 -18.87 -20.26 -2.63
N ASP A 95 -20.03 -19.63 -2.92
CA ASP A 95 -20.44 -18.36 -2.28
C ASP A 95 -20.91 -18.56 -0.82
N LYS A 96 -20.71 -19.75 -0.26
CA LYS A 96 -21.06 -20.10 1.11
C LYS A 96 -19.83 -20.55 1.86
N LEU A 97 -19.69 -20.04 3.07
CA LEU A 97 -18.69 -20.52 4.01
C LEU A 97 -18.88 -22.02 4.24
N ASP A 98 -17.79 -22.77 4.20
CA ASP A 98 -17.83 -24.22 4.35
C ASP A 98 -16.73 -24.70 5.31
N THR A 99 -16.86 -25.95 5.71
CA THR A 99 -15.85 -26.66 6.47
C THR A 99 -15.20 -27.67 5.54
N PHE A 100 -13.90 -27.54 5.35
CA PHE A 100 -13.13 -28.47 4.52
C PHE A 100 -12.18 -29.31 5.35
N TYR A 101 -11.93 -30.51 4.84
CA TYR A 101 -10.94 -31.44 5.36
C TYR A 101 -9.89 -31.70 4.29
N TYR A 102 -8.62 -31.59 4.66
CA TYR A 102 -7.50 -31.76 3.74
C TYR A 102 -6.54 -32.81 4.23
N TYR A 103 -6.00 -33.59 3.31
CA TYR A 103 -4.75 -34.31 3.48
C TYR A 103 -3.89 -34.21 2.23
N ILE A 104 -2.59 -34.40 2.39
CA ILE A 104 -1.62 -34.36 1.30
C ILE A 104 -1.11 -35.75 1.03
N GLU A 105 -1.07 -36.15 -0.22
CA GLU A 105 -0.53 -37.41 -0.69
C GLU A 105 0.78 -37.17 -1.45
N ALA A 106 1.90 -37.75 -0.99
CA ALA A 106 3.18 -37.72 -1.69
C ALA A 106 3.23 -38.82 -2.73
N LEU A 107 3.60 -38.48 -3.96
CA LEU A 107 3.58 -39.35 -5.13
C LEU A 107 4.96 -39.52 -5.75
N SER A 108 5.24 -40.71 -6.26
CA SER A 108 6.39 -40.96 -7.13
C SER A 108 6.13 -40.46 -8.55
N GLY A 109 7.16 -40.44 -9.40
CA GLY A 109 7.05 -40.10 -10.82
C GLY A 109 6.14 -41.04 -11.64
N LEU A 110 5.85 -42.21 -11.11
CA LEU A 110 4.87 -43.16 -11.69
C LEU A 110 3.47 -42.95 -11.09
N ASN A 111 3.23 -41.83 -10.38
CA ASN A 111 1.96 -41.51 -9.75
C ASN A 111 1.51 -42.49 -8.65
N GLN A 112 2.45 -43.22 -8.06
CA GLN A 112 2.19 -44.14 -6.95
C GLN A 112 2.25 -43.40 -5.63
N SER A 113 1.29 -43.66 -4.75
CA SER A 113 1.27 -43.09 -3.39
C SER A 113 2.40 -43.67 -2.57
N LEU A 114 3.24 -42.78 -2.02
CA LEU A 114 4.37 -43.10 -1.16
C LEU A 114 4.03 -42.90 0.33
N ALA A 115 3.26 -41.88 0.62
CA ALA A 115 2.79 -41.54 1.99
C ALA A 115 1.61 -40.55 1.92
N THR A 116 0.87 -40.50 3.02
CA THR A 116 -0.20 -39.49 3.23
C THR A 116 0.02 -38.76 4.54
N SER A 117 -0.38 -37.48 4.62
CA SER A 117 -0.45 -36.75 5.87
C SER A 117 -1.65 -37.17 6.70
N ASP A 118 -1.70 -36.73 7.96
CA ASP A 118 -2.95 -36.69 8.70
C ASP A 118 -3.94 -35.73 8.01
N THR A 119 -5.23 -35.97 8.27
CA THR A 119 -6.30 -35.07 7.84
C THR A 119 -6.41 -33.91 8.82
N ILE A 120 -6.44 -32.68 8.29
CA ILE A 120 -6.76 -31.49 9.04
C ILE A 120 -8.16 -30.99 8.68
N GLN A 121 -8.81 -30.31 9.61
CA GLN A 121 -10.06 -29.57 9.39
C GLN A 121 -9.77 -28.08 9.33
N VAL A 122 -10.37 -27.37 8.40
CA VAL A 122 -10.37 -25.92 8.28
C VAL A 122 -11.79 -25.40 8.15
N ILE A 123 -12.02 -24.18 8.64
CA ILE A 123 -13.34 -23.54 8.64
C ILE A 123 -13.17 -22.15 8.02
N GLU A 124 -13.86 -21.92 6.91
CA GLU A 124 -13.94 -20.58 6.31
C GLU A 124 -14.77 -19.66 7.19
N TYR A 125 -14.47 -18.37 7.17
CA TYR A 125 -15.16 -17.35 7.96
C TYR A 125 -15.30 -16.05 7.18
N THR A 126 -16.36 -15.29 7.45
CA THR A 126 -16.55 -13.98 6.81
C THR A 126 -15.53 -12.97 7.33
N MET A 127 -14.82 -12.33 6.40
CA MET A 127 -13.85 -11.29 6.72
C MET A 127 -14.49 -9.90 6.69
N THR A 128 -14.15 -9.10 7.69
CA THR A 128 -14.35 -7.65 7.65
C THR A 128 -13.37 -7.00 6.65
N ASP A 129 -13.63 -5.74 6.26
CA ASP A 129 -12.71 -4.98 5.40
C ASP A 129 -11.32 -4.86 6.03
N ALA A 130 -11.24 -4.70 7.35
CA ALA A 130 -9.97 -4.62 8.07
C ALA A 130 -9.17 -5.93 8.00
N GLU A 131 -9.82 -7.08 8.16
CA GLU A 131 -9.20 -8.40 8.04
C GLU A 131 -8.78 -8.69 6.60
N LEU A 132 -9.59 -8.29 5.61
CA LEU A 132 -9.24 -8.42 4.19
C LEU A 132 -8.01 -7.57 3.84
N MET A 133 -7.95 -6.32 4.29
CA MET A 133 -6.78 -5.45 4.11
C MET A 133 -5.54 -6.04 4.80
N ASP A 134 -5.68 -6.55 6.04
CA ASP A 134 -4.56 -7.17 6.78
C ASP A 134 -4.02 -8.41 6.06
N MET A 135 -4.91 -9.27 5.58
CA MET A 135 -4.53 -10.44 4.77
C MET A 135 -3.74 -10.00 3.53
N VAL A 136 -4.26 -9.05 2.74
CA VAL A 136 -3.57 -8.58 1.54
C VAL A 136 -2.22 -7.96 1.87
N GLN A 137 -2.12 -7.13 2.92
CA GLN A 137 -0.84 -6.59 3.37
C GLN A 137 0.14 -7.69 3.77
N ARG A 138 -0.31 -8.71 4.49
CA ARG A 138 0.51 -9.83 4.92
C ARG A 138 1.06 -10.64 3.75
N TYR A 139 0.24 -10.91 2.72
CA TYR A 139 0.68 -11.60 1.52
C TYR A 139 1.63 -10.74 0.67
N THR A 140 1.31 -9.46 0.48
CA THR A 140 2.19 -8.52 -0.24
C THR A 140 3.53 -8.32 0.47
N PHE A 141 3.55 -8.32 1.81
CA PHE A 141 4.78 -8.24 2.60
C PHE A 141 5.74 -9.41 2.32
N ARG A 142 5.22 -10.62 2.04
CA ARG A 142 6.05 -11.79 1.72
C ARG A 142 6.97 -11.56 0.52
N PHE A 143 6.52 -10.84 -0.50
CA PHE A 143 7.36 -10.50 -1.64
C PHE A 143 8.65 -9.79 -1.22
N PHE A 144 8.58 -8.84 -0.29
CA PHE A 144 9.75 -8.12 0.19
C PHE A 144 10.54 -8.89 1.25
N TRP A 145 9.88 -9.72 2.03
CA TRP A 145 10.53 -10.43 3.14
C TRP A 145 11.08 -11.78 2.73
N ASP A 146 10.27 -12.62 2.12
CA ASP A 146 10.64 -13.99 1.77
C ASP A 146 11.40 -14.04 0.44
N GLU A 147 11.01 -13.23 -0.56
CA GLU A 147 11.65 -13.16 -1.87
C GLU A 147 12.80 -12.14 -1.93
N GLY A 148 13.05 -11.40 -0.86
CA GLY A 148 14.16 -10.44 -0.77
C GLY A 148 15.50 -11.09 -1.10
N HIS A 149 16.35 -10.37 -1.86
CA HIS A 149 17.60 -10.93 -2.37
C HIS A 149 18.52 -11.44 -1.23
N PRO A 150 19.01 -12.70 -1.29
CA PRO A 150 19.62 -13.37 -0.13
C PRO A 150 20.95 -12.74 0.32
N VAL A 151 21.68 -12.03 -0.55
CA VAL A 151 22.94 -11.38 -0.20
C VAL A 151 22.71 -9.93 0.22
N SER A 152 22.06 -9.10 -0.60
CA SER A 152 21.85 -7.68 -0.30
C SER A 152 20.70 -7.42 0.68
N GLY A 153 19.70 -8.27 0.73
CA GLY A 153 18.43 -8.03 1.45
C GLY A 153 17.48 -7.07 0.73
N MET A 154 17.89 -6.50 -0.41
CA MET A 154 17.09 -5.58 -1.23
C MET A 154 15.94 -6.30 -1.94
N ALA A 155 14.96 -5.56 -2.39
CA ALA A 155 13.87 -6.10 -3.19
C ALA A 155 14.38 -6.51 -4.58
N ARG A 156 14.02 -7.70 -5.03
CA ARG A 156 14.17 -8.09 -6.43
C ARG A 156 13.29 -7.19 -7.30
N GLU A 157 13.69 -6.97 -8.54
CA GLU A 157 12.86 -6.18 -9.47
C GLU A 157 11.49 -6.86 -9.63
N ARG A 158 11.50 -8.19 -9.85
CA ARG A 158 10.32 -9.07 -9.85
C ARG A 158 10.65 -10.46 -9.29
N ASN A 159 9.64 -11.27 -9.06
CA ASN A 159 9.81 -12.61 -8.46
C ASN A 159 10.81 -13.53 -9.20
N ASN A 160 10.97 -13.38 -10.51
CA ASN A 160 11.87 -14.18 -11.33
C ASN A 160 13.11 -13.42 -11.86
N SER A 161 13.46 -12.27 -11.29
CA SER A 161 14.59 -11.44 -11.75
C SER A 161 15.97 -11.91 -11.23
N GLU A 162 16.03 -13.07 -10.58
CA GLU A 162 17.27 -13.69 -10.07
C GLU A 162 18.10 -12.75 -9.18
N ASP A 163 19.26 -12.29 -9.67
CA ASP A 163 20.15 -11.40 -8.93
C ASP A 163 19.89 -9.90 -9.19
N ILE A 164 18.92 -9.55 -10.04
CA ILE A 164 18.58 -8.15 -10.29
C ILE A 164 17.73 -7.61 -9.15
N VAL A 165 18.24 -6.58 -8.47
CA VAL A 165 17.53 -5.81 -7.46
C VAL A 165 17.27 -4.40 -7.96
N THR A 166 16.11 -3.82 -7.58
CA THR A 166 15.72 -2.48 -7.98
C THR A 166 15.94 -1.48 -6.85
N THR A 167 16.38 -0.29 -7.19
CA THR A 167 16.71 0.76 -6.22
C THR A 167 15.46 1.34 -5.59
N GLY A 168 14.52 1.86 -6.37
CA GLY A 168 13.31 2.49 -5.84
C GLY A 168 12.36 1.49 -5.19
N GLY A 169 12.12 0.34 -5.83
CA GLY A 169 11.32 -0.73 -5.23
C GLY A 169 11.90 -1.25 -3.92
N SER A 170 13.24 -1.20 -3.73
CA SER A 170 13.85 -1.48 -2.43
C SER A 170 13.55 -0.39 -1.39
N GLY A 171 13.43 0.88 -1.79
CA GLY A 171 12.96 1.95 -0.92
C GLY A 171 11.54 1.68 -0.40
N PHE A 172 10.65 1.24 -1.29
CA PHE A 172 9.29 0.83 -0.92
C PHE A 172 9.29 -0.43 -0.04
N GLY A 173 10.15 -1.40 -0.34
CA GLY A 173 10.36 -2.59 0.49
C GLY A 173 10.89 -2.28 1.90
N ILE A 174 11.75 -1.27 2.04
CA ILE A 174 12.19 -0.76 3.36
C ILE A 174 10.99 -0.25 4.15
N MET A 175 10.11 0.56 3.54
CA MET A 175 8.85 0.96 4.17
C MET A 175 7.99 -0.27 4.51
N GLY A 176 7.94 -1.27 3.63
CA GLY A 176 7.26 -2.54 3.88
C GLY A 176 7.80 -3.30 5.09
N ILE A 177 9.09 -3.24 5.37
CA ILE A 177 9.69 -3.83 6.59
C ILE A 177 9.12 -3.12 7.85
N LEU A 178 8.94 -1.79 7.81
CA LEU A 178 8.34 -1.05 8.91
C LEU A 178 6.88 -1.46 9.13
N VAL A 179 6.12 -1.65 8.04
CA VAL A 179 4.76 -2.20 8.08
C VAL A 179 4.74 -3.59 8.70
N GLY A 180 5.67 -4.47 8.32
CA GLY A 180 5.78 -5.82 8.87
C GLY A 180 6.06 -5.84 10.37
N ILE A 181 6.86 -4.90 10.88
CA ILE A 181 7.11 -4.74 12.33
C ILE A 181 5.85 -4.23 13.04
N GLU A 182 5.21 -3.19 12.50
CA GLU A 182 4.04 -2.56 13.11
C GLU A 182 2.87 -3.54 13.23
N ASN A 183 2.62 -4.34 12.20
CA ASN A 183 1.54 -5.32 12.19
C ASN A 183 1.94 -6.67 12.84
N GLY A 184 3.17 -6.81 13.37
CA GLY A 184 3.62 -8.01 14.04
C GLY A 184 3.88 -9.22 13.13
N TYR A 185 4.08 -9.00 11.82
CA TYR A 185 4.48 -10.07 10.89
C TYR A 185 5.92 -10.53 11.15
N ILE A 186 6.75 -9.62 11.59
CA ILE A 186 8.13 -9.83 12.03
C ILE A 186 8.41 -9.05 13.32
N THR A 187 9.43 -9.46 14.05
CA THR A 187 9.89 -8.71 15.23
C THR A 187 10.71 -7.47 14.82
N ARG A 188 10.75 -6.46 15.68
CA ARG A 188 11.59 -5.27 15.48
C ARG A 188 13.08 -5.63 15.28
N SER A 189 13.57 -6.65 15.97
CA SER A 189 14.95 -7.13 15.84
C SER A 189 15.22 -7.73 14.46
N GLU A 190 14.31 -8.55 13.94
CA GLU A 190 14.42 -9.13 12.60
C GLU A 190 14.42 -8.04 11.54
N GLY A 191 13.49 -7.07 11.63
CA GLY A 191 13.43 -5.93 10.74
C GLY A 191 14.70 -5.07 10.81
N ALA A 192 15.20 -4.74 12.00
CA ALA A 192 16.43 -3.99 12.18
C ALA A 192 17.63 -4.70 11.52
N ASN A 193 17.74 -6.03 11.68
CA ASN A 193 18.80 -6.83 11.06
C ASN A 193 18.69 -6.82 9.52
N ARG A 194 17.48 -6.87 8.97
CA ARG A 194 17.28 -6.75 7.52
C ARG A 194 17.67 -5.36 7.03
N ILE A 195 17.32 -4.29 7.73
CA ILE A 195 17.71 -2.92 7.38
C ILE A 195 19.24 -2.76 7.44
N ILE A 196 19.91 -3.24 8.50
CA ILE A 196 21.39 -3.24 8.59
C ILE A 196 22.00 -3.94 7.38
N LYS A 197 21.47 -5.09 6.99
CA LYS A 197 21.95 -5.84 5.82
C LYS A 197 21.85 -5.01 4.53
N ILE A 198 20.70 -4.38 4.29
CA ILE A 198 20.45 -3.54 3.11
C ILE A 198 21.40 -2.33 3.10
N ILE A 199 21.43 -1.55 4.20
CA ILE A 199 22.24 -0.32 4.22
C ILE A 199 23.74 -0.61 4.20
N SER A 200 24.20 -1.73 4.77
CA SER A 200 25.58 -2.17 4.65
C SER A 200 25.95 -2.50 3.22
N PHE A 201 25.06 -3.19 2.49
CA PHE A 201 25.28 -3.45 1.07
C PHE A 201 25.33 -2.14 0.26
N LEU A 202 24.42 -1.20 0.51
CA LEU A 202 24.38 0.09 -0.18
C LEU A 202 25.63 0.96 0.05
N GLN A 203 26.31 0.81 1.18
CA GLN A 203 27.57 1.52 1.40
C GLN A 203 28.65 1.18 0.36
N TYR A 204 28.66 -0.06 -0.13
CA TYR A 204 29.66 -0.60 -1.07
C TYR A 204 29.14 -0.71 -2.51
N ALA A 205 27.82 -0.59 -2.73
CA ALA A 205 27.24 -0.61 -4.06
C ALA A 205 27.75 0.56 -4.92
N GLU A 206 27.79 0.37 -6.24
CA GLU A 206 28.14 1.43 -7.18
C GLU A 206 27.18 2.61 -7.06
N LYS A 207 27.77 3.80 -7.04
CA LYS A 207 27.09 5.09 -7.00
C LYS A 207 27.75 6.04 -7.99
N PHE A 208 26.94 6.91 -8.57
CA PHE A 208 27.35 7.88 -9.56
C PHE A 208 26.96 9.27 -9.07
N HIS A 209 27.93 10.03 -8.56
CA HIS A 209 27.63 11.27 -7.84
C HIS A 209 26.61 11.04 -6.72
N GLY A 210 26.83 9.98 -5.94
CA GLY A 210 25.98 9.59 -4.84
C GLY A 210 24.65 8.93 -5.21
N ALA A 211 24.16 9.06 -6.46
CA ALA A 211 22.95 8.38 -6.91
C ALA A 211 23.22 6.91 -7.25
N PHE A 212 22.27 6.06 -6.91
CA PHE A 212 22.28 4.63 -7.23
C PHE A 212 21.76 4.40 -8.66
N PRO A 213 22.12 3.28 -9.31
CA PRO A 213 21.57 2.93 -10.60
C PRO A 213 20.11 2.47 -10.46
N HIS A 214 19.38 2.44 -11.57
CA HIS A 214 18.01 1.91 -11.65
C HIS A 214 17.96 0.47 -11.13
N TRP A 215 18.79 -0.40 -11.74
CA TRP A 215 18.99 -1.78 -11.33
C TRP A 215 20.44 -2.04 -10.96
N MET A 216 20.64 -2.95 -10.01
CA MET A 216 21.96 -3.44 -9.65
C MET A 216 21.94 -4.96 -9.42
N ASN A 217 23.12 -5.58 -9.55
CA ASN A 217 23.30 -6.96 -9.17
C ASN A 217 23.36 -7.07 -7.63
N GLY A 218 22.41 -7.78 -7.05
CA GLY A 218 22.25 -7.90 -5.60
C GLY A 218 23.37 -8.65 -4.88
N ARG A 219 24.30 -9.30 -5.60
CA ARG A 219 25.49 -9.93 -5.00
C ARG A 219 26.69 -8.98 -4.98
N THR A 220 26.87 -8.22 -6.06
CA THR A 220 28.10 -7.46 -6.28
C THR A 220 27.92 -5.95 -6.09
N GLY A 221 26.67 -5.45 -6.07
CA GLY A 221 26.37 -4.02 -6.03
C GLY A 221 26.68 -3.27 -7.33
N LYS A 222 27.06 -3.98 -8.40
CA LYS A 222 27.35 -3.36 -9.69
C LYS A 222 26.09 -3.02 -10.45
N VAL A 223 26.15 -1.93 -11.23
CA VAL A 223 25.05 -1.52 -12.11
C VAL A 223 24.68 -2.63 -13.09
N VAL A 224 23.38 -2.88 -13.23
CA VAL A 224 22.78 -3.63 -14.34
C VAL A 224 22.07 -2.60 -15.21
N PRO A 225 22.50 -2.37 -16.45
CA PRO A 225 21.93 -1.33 -17.29
C PRO A 225 20.43 -1.57 -17.54
N PHE A 226 19.60 -0.58 -17.23
CA PHE A 226 18.18 -0.60 -17.62
C PHE A 226 18.01 -0.40 -19.13
N SER A 227 18.85 0.47 -19.70
CA SER A 227 18.99 0.65 -21.15
C SER A 227 20.43 1.05 -21.50
N GLN A 228 20.73 1.20 -22.79
CA GLN A 228 22.07 1.57 -23.25
C GLN A 228 22.60 2.85 -22.59
N PHE A 229 21.75 3.85 -22.38
CA PHE A 229 22.15 5.14 -21.82
C PHE A 229 21.79 5.28 -20.33
N ASP A 230 21.04 4.33 -19.79
CA ASP A 230 20.70 4.20 -18.38
C ASP A 230 21.53 3.07 -17.76
N ASN A 231 22.83 3.33 -17.65
CA ASN A 231 23.84 2.44 -17.10
C ASN A 231 24.68 3.13 -16.02
N GLY A 232 24.11 4.11 -15.36
CA GLY A 232 24.75 4.93 -14.34
C GLY A 232 23.79 5.32 -13.23
N GLY A 233 23.84 6.58 -12.78
CA GLY A 233 22.98 7.07 -11.71
C GLY A 233 21.57 7.40 -12.19
N ASP A 234 20.58 6.92 -11.45
CA ASP A 234 19.17 7.24 -11.58
C ASP A 234 18.71 8.02 -10.34
N LEU A 235 18.42 9.30 -10.54
CA LEU A 235 18.08 10.20 -9.44
C LEU A 235 16.68 9.93 -8.88
N VAL A 236 15.74 9.46 -9.72
CA VAL A 236 14.36 9.18 -9.32
C VAL A 236 14.29 7.93 -8.48
N GLU A 237 14.92 6.84 -8.94
CA GLU A 237 15.03 5.60 -8.17
C GLU A 237 15.77 5.83 -6.84
N THR A 238 16.83 6.65 -6.87
CA THR A 238 17.55 7.07 -5.66
C THR A 238 16.65 7.84 -4.70
N ALA A 239 15.78 8.72 -5.20
CA ALA A 239 14.83 9.45 -4.35
C ALA A 239 13.81 8.52 -3.69
N PHE A 240 13.30 7.53 -4.40
CA PHE A 240 12.41 6.51 -3.82
C PHE A 240 13.12 5.69 -2.74
N LEU A 241 14.38 5.30 -2.97
CA LEU A 241 15.20 4.63 -1.96
C LEU A 241 15.38 5.50 -0.72
N MET A 242 15.76 6.78 -0.90
CA MET A 242 15.98 7.72 0.20
C MET A 242 14.69 8.01 0.97
N GLN A 243 13.55 8.07 0.30
CA GLN A 243 12.24 8.20 0.95
C GLN A 243 12.01 7.07 1.97
N GLY A 244 12.25 5.82 1.56
CA GLY A 244 12.15 4.66 2.44
C GLY A 244 13.17 4.67 3.58
N LEU A 245 14.44 4.99 3.27
CA LEU A 245 15.51 5.07 4.26
C LEU A 245 15.24 6.16 5.31
N LEU A 246 14.76 7.34 4.90
CA LEU A 246 14.44 8.43 5.82
C LEU A 246 13.24 8.08 6.73
N ALA A 247 12.25 7.35 6.24
CA ALA A 247 11.19 6.80 7.09
C ALA A 247 11.77 5.81 8.12
N ALA A 248 12.64 4.90 7.70
CA ALA A 248 13.31 3.96 8.59
C ALA A 248 14.23 4.65 9.62
N ARG A 249 14.90 5.75 9.26
CA ARG A 249 15.72 6.57 10.17
C ARG A 249 14.92 7.06 11.38
N GLN A 250 13.67 7.44 11.19
CA GLN A 250 12.79 7.91 12.24
C GLN A 250 12.09 6.77 13.00
N PHE A 251 11.81 5.67 12.33
CA PHE A 251 11.19 4.51 12.96
C PHE A 251 12.12 3.82 13.96
N PHE A 252 13.37 3.60 13.61
CA PHE A 252 14.38 2.96 14.48
C PHE A 252 15.00 3.99 15.42
N ASP A 253 14.26 4.39 16.47
CA ASP A 253 14.57 5.48 17.40
C ASP A 253 15.13 5.04 18.75
N VAL A 254 15.17 3.72 19.03
CA VAL A 254 15.66 3.18 20.31
C VAL A 254 17.17 3.43 20.47
N ASN A 255 17.55 3.74 21.71
CA ASN A 255 18.94 4.06 22.04
C ASN A 255 19.79 2.79 22.27
N ASN A 256 19.89 1.93 21.26
CA ASN A 256 20.77 0.77 21.20
C ASN A 256 21.78 0.89 20.04
N ASN A 257 22.82 0.06 20.04
CA ASN A 257 23.90 0.15 19.06
C ASN A 257 23.43 -0.10 17.63
N THR A 258 22.52 -1.06 17.43
CA THR A 258 21.99 -1.42 16.10
C THR A 258 21.22 -0.26 15.49
N GLU A 259 20.26 0.30 16.25
CA GLU A 259 19.42 1.37 15.73
C GLU A 259 20.17 2.70 15.58
N LYS A 260 21.17 2.95 16.44
CA LYS A 260 22.12 4.06 16.25
C LYS A 260 22.88 3.93 14.93
N ALA A 261 23.41 2.72 14.64
CA ALA A 261 24.11 2.46 13.39
C ALA A 261 23.18 2.65 12.19
N ILE A 262 21.93 2.18 12.26
CA ILE A 262 20.91 2.41 11.21
C ILE A 262 20.79 3.90 10.92
N ARG A 263 20.54 4.72 11.93
CA ARG A 263 20.38 6.18 11.76
C ARG A 263 21.62 6.85 11.17
N GLN A 264 22.80 6.49 11.65
CA GLN A 264 24.06 7.06 11.20
C GLN A 264 24.37 6.71 9.73
N ILE A 265 24.20 5.44 9.35
CA ILE A 265 24.46 4.99 7.98
C ILE A 265 23.45 5.61 7.01
N ILE A 266 22.17 5.65 7.37
CA ILE A 266 21.13 6.27 6.54
C ILE A 266 21.43 7.77 6.35
N THR A 267 21.78 8.48 7.42
CA THR A 267 22.14 9.90 7.33
C THR A 267 23.29 10.10 6.35
N LYS A 268 24.34 9.29 6.48
CA LYS A 268 25.51 9.37 5.57
C LYS A 268 25.15 9.06 4.11
N LEU A 269 24.33 8.02 3.85
CA LEU A 269 23.87 7.70 2.50
C LEU A 269 23.08 8.85 1.89
N TYR A 270 22.23 9.53 2.67
CA TYR A 270 21.47 10.69 2.21
C TYR A 270 22.36 11.91 1.95
N GLU A 271 23.31 12.19 2.84
CA GLU A 271 24.29 13.27 2.70
C GLU A 271 25.21 13.10 1.49
N ASP A 272 25.47 11.86 1.07
CA ASP A 272 26.39 11.55 -0.03
C ASP A 272 25.74 11.70 -1.43
N VAL A 273 24.44 11.90 -1.53
CA VAL A 273 23.78 12.14 -2.82
C VAL A 273 24.04 13.56 -3.27
N GLU A 274 24.77 13.72 -4.36
CA GLU A 274 25.10 15.02 -4.96
C GLU A 274 23.92 15.53 -5.82
N TRP A 275 22.80 15.90 -5.18
CA TRP A 275 21.59 16.38 -5.86
C TRP A 275 21.87 17.58 -6.77
N ASP A 276 22.74 18.48 -6.35
CA ASP A 276 23.18 19.67 -7.10
C ASP A 276 23.94 19.28 -8.38
N TRP A 277 24.70 18.18 -8.41
CA TRP A 277 25.31 17.64 -9.62
C TRP A 277 24.27 17.36 -10.70
N TYR A 278 23.15 16.75 -10.32
CA TYR A 278 22.07 16.41 -11.22
C TYR A 278 21.28 17.62 -11.74
N SER A 279 21.64 18.82 -11.34
CA SER A 279 21.16 20.07 -11.94
C SER A 279 21.84 20.41 -13.27
N LYS A 280 22.84 19.66 -13.71
CA LYS A 280 23.56 19.86 -14.96
C LYS A 280 24.01 21.31 -15.14
N ASN A 281 24.99 21.73 -14.33
CA ASN A 281 25.54 23.09 -14.29
C ASN A 281 24.52 24.16 -13.84
N ASN A 282 23.75 23.89 -12.80
CA ASN A 282 22.77 24.84 -12.24
C ASN A 282 21.72 25.31 -13.25
N SER A 283 21.21 24.41 -14.08
CA SER A 283 20.24 24.71 -15.12
C SER A 283 18.84 25.12 -14.61
N GLY A 284 18.58 25.05 -13.30
CA GLY A 284 17.29 25.32 -12.70
C GLY A 284 16.30 24.15 -12.74
N VAL A 285 16.74 22.99 -13.25
CA VAL A 285 15.96 21.75 -13.30
C VAL A 285 16.86 20.56 -12.96
N LEU A 286 16.32 19.52 -12.35
CA LEU A 286 17.03 18.26 -12.10
C LEU A 286 16.84 17.30 -13.28
N TYR A 287 17.87 16.49 -13.53
CA TYR A 287 17.87 15.50 -14.59
C TYR A 287 17.79 14.09 -14.01
N TRP A 288 17.12 13.19 -14.72
CA TRP A 288 16.84 11.83 -14.27
C TRP A 288 18.10 10.98 -14.21
N HIS A 289 18.90 10.98 -15.31
CA HIS A 289 20.00 10.03 -15.50
C HIS A 289 21.33 10.72 -15.76
N TRP A 290 22.38 10.10 -15.25
CA TRP A 290 23.75 10.40 -15.66
C TRP A 290 24.51 9.09 -15.86
N SER A 291 25.24 8.97 -16.97
CA SER A 291 26.00 7.78 -17.34
C SER A 291 27.49 8.04 -17.30
N PRO A 292 28.31 7.15 -16.70
CA PRO A 292 29.79 7.28 -16.74
C PRO A 292 30.35 7.14 -18.15
N ASN A 293 29.63 6.50 -19.06
CA ASN A 293 30.07 6.25 -20.44
C ASN A 293 29.49 7.27 -21.44
N TYR A 294 28.27 7.78 -21.17
CA TYR A 294 27.50 8.61 -22.09
C TYR A 294 27.12 9.97 -21.50
N ALA A 295 27.58 10.27 -20.30
CA ALA A 295 27.29 11.51 -19.58
C ALA A 295 25.78 11.84 -19.58
N TRP A 296 25.39 12.99 -20.06
CA TRP A 296 24.01 13.47 -20.10
C TRP A 296 23.26 13.11 -21.39
N GLN A 297 23.60 12.02 -22.08
CA GLN A 297 23.03 11.73 -23.41
C GLN A 297 21.52 11.49 -23.38
N MET A 298 20.96 10.89 -22.31
CA MET A 298 19.51 10.77 -22.16
C MET A 298 18.81 12.13 -22.05
N ASN A 299 19.48 13.12 -21.47
CA ASN A 299 19.05 14.51 -21.39
C ASN A 299 17.58 14.68 -21.01
N PHE A 300 17.14 13.97 -19.97
CA PHE A 300 15.76 13.94 -19.53
C PHE A 300 15.56 14.85 -18.31
N PRO A 301 15.10 16.10 -18.48
CA PRO A 301 14.82 17.00 -17.37
C PRO A 301 13.53 16.57 -16.67
N LEU A 302 13.58 16.51 -15.34
CA LEU A 302 12.43 16.18 -14.49
C LEU A 302 11.47 17.35 -14.41
N ARG A 303 10.41 17.31 -15.18
CA ARG A 303 9.33 18.29 -15.17
C ARG A 303 8.00 17.60 -14.95
N GLY A 304 7.31 17.96 -13.87
CA GLY A 304 6.06 17.30 -13.47
C GLY A 304 4.79 17.90 -14.14
N TYR A 305 3.59 17.49 -13.76
CA TYR A 305 3.25 16.58 -12.67
C TYR A 305 3.45 15.11 -13.10
N ASN A 306 4.22 14.35 -12.32
CA ASN A 306 4.50 12.93 -12.47
C ASN A 306 4.97 12.37 -11.10
N GLU A 307 5.54 11.17 -11.05
CA GLU A 307 6.02 10.49 -9.85
C GLU A 307 7.19 11.16 -9.14
N ALA A 308 7.90 12.10 -9.80
CA ALA A 308 9.21 12.59 -9.36
C ALA A 308 9.18 13.84 -8.46
N MET A 309 8.04 14.20 -7.85
CA MET A 309 7.95 15.32 -6.89
C MET A 309 8.92 15.14 -5.72
N ILE A 310 9.03 13.93 -5.21
CA ILE A 310 9.91 13.59 -4.08
C ILE A 310 11.39 13.90 -4.37
N VAL A 311 11.82 13.84 -5.63
CA VAL A 311 13.20 14.19 -6.03
C VAL A 311 13.52 15.63 -5.68
N TYR A 312 12.62 16.55 -6.03
CA TYR A 312 12.81 17.97 -5.72
C TYR A 312 12.73 18.25 -4.21
N LEU A 313 11.81 17.60 -3.52
CA LEU A 313 11.70 17.72 -2.07
C LEU A 313 13.03 17.29 -1.41
N LEU A 314 13.54 16.11 -1.73
CA LEU A 314 14.79 15.59 -1.16
C LEU A 314 16.01 16.39 -1.57
N ALA A 315 16.07 16.87 -2.80
CA ALA A 315 17.16 17.73 -3.25
C ALA A 315 17.20 19.08 -2.52
N ILE A 316 16.03 19.67 -2.22
CA ILE A 316 15.95 20.93 -1.46
C ILE A 316 16.27 20.71 0.03
N THR A 317 15.88 19.54 0.58
CA THR A 317 16.14 19.20 1.99
C THR A 317 17.55 18.71 2.26
N SER A 318 18.35 18.42 1.24
CA SER A 318 19.70 17.86 1.42
C SER A 318 20.57 18.78 2.29
N PRO A 319 21.21 18.25 3.35
CA PRO A 319 22.05 19.07 4.23
C PRO A 319 23.41 19.43 3.62
N THR A 320 23.84 18.73 2.57
CA THR A 320 25.19 18.84 1.97
C THR A 320 25.18 19.33 0.53
N HIS A 321 24.26 18.80 -0.30
CA HIS A 321 24.21 19.02 -1.74
C HIS A 321 22.84 19.55 -2.17
N SER A 322 22.32 20.55 -1.45
CA SER A 322 20.99 21.10 -1.71
C SER A 322 20.92 21.94 -2.98
N VAL A 323 19.74 21.95 -3.59
CA VAL A 323 19.39 22.91 -4.63
C VAL A 323 18.44 23.97 -4.04
N PRO A 324 18.42 25.21 -4.58
CA PRO A 324 17.48 26.24 -4.13
C PRO A 324 16.01 25.81 -4.30
N ALA A 325 15.12 26.24 -3.38
CA ALA A 325 13.67 25.97 -3.46
C ALA A 325 13.03 26.46 -4.78
N SER A 326 13.65 27.43 -5.47
CA SER A 326 13.23 27.87 -6.80
C SER A 326 13.24 26.77 -7.86
N TYR A 327 14.03 25.70 -7.67
CA TYR A 327 14.02 24.53 -8.58
C TYR A 327 12.67 23.83 -8.60
N TYR A 328 11.97 23.78 -7.50
CA TYR A 328 10.59 23.28 -7.48
C TYR A 328 9.69 24.04 -8.45
N HIS A 329 9.77 25.37 -8.47
CA HIS A 329 8.92 26.21 -9.30
C HIS A 329 9.38 26.32 -10.75
N ASN A 330 10.70 26.41 -10.98
CA ASN A 330 11.30 26.66 -12.29
C ASN A 330 11.65 25.35 -13.03
N GLY A 331 11.83 24.27 -12.29
CA GLY A 331 12.09 22.91 -12.79
C GLY A 331 10.83 22.06 -12.80
N TRP A 332 10.42 21.60 -11.62
CA TRP A 332 9.28 20.69 -11.45
C TRP A 332 7.97 21.27 -12.00
N ALA A 333 7.51 22.38 -11.49
CA ALA A 333 6.22 23.00 -11.82
C ALA A 333 6.24 23.83 -13.12
N ALA A 334 7.35 23.81 -13.86
CA ALA A 334 7.49 24.55 -15.12
C ALA A 334 7.12 23.74 -16.37
N ALA A 335 6.59 22.53 -16.23
CA ALA A 335 6.07 21.80 -17.38
C ALA A 335 4.85 22.50 -17.98
N ASN A 336 4.76 22.51 -19.31
CA ASN A 336 3.66 23.14 -20.03
C ASN A 336 2.28 22.56 -19.66
N ASN A 337 2.25 21.27 -19.28
CA ASN A 337 1.06 20.52 -18.88
C ASN A 337 0.96 20.36 -17.35
N TYR A 338 1.72 21.12 -16.54
CA TYR A 338 1.67 21.01 -15.08
C TYR A 338 0.33 21.48 -14.53
N LYS A 339 -0.10 22.70 -14.87
CA LYS A 339 -1.44 23.21 -14.51
C LYS A 339 -2.47 22.64 -15.46
N ASN A 340 -3.57 22.13 -14.91
CA ASN A 340 -4.66 21.57 -15.71
C ASN A 340 -5.93 22.44 -15.60
N GLY A 341 -6.76 22.21 -14.58
CA GLY A 341 -8.01 22.96 -14.36
C GLY A 341 -9.24 22.38 -15.07
N ASN A 342 -9.09 21.34 -15.90
CA ASN A 342 -10.21 20.66 -16.55
C ASN A 342 -10.96 19.73 -15.59
N THR A 343 -12.21 19.42 -15.96
CA THR A 343 -13.09 18.52 -15.19
C THR A 343 -13.44 17.31 -16.07
N TRP A 344 -13.27 16.11 -15.52
CA TRP A 344 -13.71 14.84 -16.12
C TRP A 344 -14.56 14.06 -15.13
N PHE A 345 -15.66 13.50 -15.59
CA PHE A 345 -16.58 12.70 -14.76
C PHE A 345 -17.05 13.42 -13.48
N GLY A 346 -17.10 14.78 -13.51
CA GLY A 346 -17.47 15.60 -12.36
C GLY A 346 -16.31 15.99 -11.43
N TYR A 347 -15.09 15.50 -11.64
CA TYR A 347 -13.92 15.78 -10.82
C TYR A 347 -12.95 16.73 -11.50
N LYS A 348 -12.57 17.80 -10.80
CA LYS A 348 -11.62 18.80 -11.29
C LYS A 348 -10.19 18.35 -11.01
N LEU A 349 -9.35 18.35 -12.04
CA LEU A 349 -7.91 18.13 -11.91
C LEU A 349 -7.18 19.48 -11.88
N PHE A 350 -6.44 19.77 -10.82
CA PHE A 350 -5.73 21.04 -10.69
C PHE A 350 -4.40 21.03 -11.42
N VAL A 351 -3.65 19.94 -11.28
CA VAL A 351 -2.34 19.72 -11.90
C VAL A 351 -2.28 18.32 -12.52
N GLY A 352 -1.46 18.16 -13.57
CA GLY A 352 -1.24 16.89 -14.26
C GLY A 352 -1.68 16.92 -15.74
N PRO A 353 -1.35 15.87 -16.51
CA PRO A 353 -1.77 15.73 -17.89
C PRO A 353 -3.30 15.51 -18.02
N ALA A 354 -3.79 15.40 -19.24
CA ALA A 354 -5.20 15.06 -19.48
C ALA A 354 -5.58 13.78 -18.73
N TYR A 355 -6.73 13.80 -18.05
CA TYR A 355 -7.23 12.72 -17.18
C TYR A 355 -6.30 12.37 -16.00
N GLY A 356 -5.16 13.03 -15.80
CA GLY A 356 -4.21 12.80 -14.71
C GLY A 356 -3.00 11.94 -15.07
N GLY A 357 -3.06 11.17 -16.15
CA GLY A 357 -2.04 10.18 -16.49
C GLY A 357 -2.21 8.84 -15.76
N PRO A 358 -1.17 8.00 -15.72
CA PRO A 358 -1.18 6.74 -14.97
C PRO A 358 -1.20 7.00 -13.47
N LEU A 359 -1.89 6.14 -12.70
CA LEU A 359 -2.15 6.43 -11.28
C LEU A 359 -0.91 6.41 -10.37
N PHE A 360 0.18 5.78 -10.76
CA PHE A 360 1.41 5.82 -9.95
C PHE A 360 1.94 7.25 -9.73
N PHE A 361 1.58 8.21 -10.57
CA PHE A 361 1.86 9.63 -10.35
C PHE A 361 1.28 10.16 -9.03
N ALA A 362 0.15 9.62 -8.59
CA ALA A 362 -0.49 9.95 -7.33
C ALA A 362 0.05 9.16 -6.13
N HIS A 363 0.93 8.17 -6.35
CA HIS A 363 1.36 7.26 -5.30
C HIS A 363 2.82 7.43 -4.90
N TYR A 364 3.78 7.28 -5.82
CA TYR A 364 5.19 7.05 -5.49
C TYR A 364 5.84 8.17 -4.65
N SER A 365 5.62 9.43 -5.01
CA SER A 365 6.10 10.55 -4.18
C SER A 365 5.41 10.65 -2.82
N PHE A 366 4.18 10.13 -2.72
CA PHE A 366 3.31 10.28 -1.56
C PHE A 366 3.31 9.05 -0.63
N LEU A 367 4.20 8.11 -0.83
CA LEU A 367 4.35 6.98 0.08
C LEU A 367 4.85 7.42 1.46
N GLY A 368 5.79 8.38 1.48
CA GLY A 368 6.31 8.98 2.72
C GLY A 368 5.87 10.44 2.91
N PHE A 369 5.78 11.21 1.82
CA PHE A 369 5.30 12.60 1.90
C PHE A 369 3.79 12.66 2.10
N ASP A 370 3.36 13.17 3.24
CA ASP A 370 1.94 13.36 3.58
C ASP A 370 1.39 14.63 2.91
N PRO A 371 0.46 14.52 1.94
CA PRO A 371 -0.12 15.67 1.27
C PRO A 371 -1.31 16.29 2.00
N ARG A 372 -1.75 15.71 3.14
CA ARG A 372 -2.96 16.15 3.84
C ARG A 372 -2.77 17.46 4.57
N GLY A 373 -3.81 18.29 4.57
CA GLY A 373 -3.88 19.53 5.35
C GLY A 373 -2.90 20.61 4.90
N ILE A 374 -2.20 20.43 3.77
CA ILE A 374 -1.28 21.41 3.20
C ILE A 374 -1.51 21.60 1.70
N LYS A 375 -1.13 22.77 1.21
CA LYS A 375 -1.11 23.09 -0.22
C LYS A 375 0.05 24.01 -0.55
N ASP A 376 0.48 23.96 -1.79
CA ASP A 376 1.33 24.99 -2.37
C ASP A 376 0.49 26.01 -3.18
N LYS A 377 1.15 26.86 -3.94
CA LYS A 377 0.45 27.82 -4.81
C LYS A 377 -0.24 27.19 -6.02
N TYR A 378 -0.09 25.90 -6.27
CA TYR A 378 -0.62 25.23 -7.45
C TYR A 378 -1.81 24.32 -7.09
N ALA A 379 -1.71 23.54 -6.02
CA ALA A 379 -2.73 22.57 -5.63
C ALA A 379 -2.65 22.17 -4.15
N ASN A 380 -3.75 21.69 -3.61
CA ASN A 380 -3.78 20.70 -2.56
C ASN A 380 -3.57 19.33 -3.23
N TYR A 381 -2.44 18.67 -2.95
CA TYR A 381 -2.09 17.41 -3.64
C TYR A 381 -2.93 16.23 -3.17
N PHE A 382 -3.43 16.24 -1.94
CA PHE A 382 -4.38 15.21 -1.50
C PHE A 382 -5.67 15.26 -2.31
N GLU A 383 -6.25 16.44 -2.48
CA GLU A 383 -7.45 16.63 -3.30
C GLU A 383 -7.19 16.31 -4.78
N ASN A 384 -6.03 16.74 -5.32
CA ASN A 384 -5.67 16.45 -6.70
C ASN A 384 -5.53 14.93 -6.94
N ASN A 385 -4.86 14.21 -6.05
CA ASN A 385 -4.66 12.76 -6.15
C ASN A 385 -5.97 11.99 -6.00
N ARG A 386 -6.84 12.43 -5.08
CA ARG A 386 -8.20 11.91 -4.95
C ARG A 386 -8.99 12.07 -6.25
N ASN A 387 -8.99 13.26 -6.81
CA ASN A 387 -9.70 13.56 -8.04
C ASN A 387 -9.10 12.79 -9.24
N HIS A 388 -7.77 12.66 -9.32
CA HIS A 388 -7.09 11.82 -10.30
C HIS A 388 -7.53 10.36 -10.22
N THR A 389 -7.60 9.79 -9.01
CA THR A 389 -8.09 8.44 -8.77
C THR A 389 -9.53 8.26 -9.25
N LEU A 390 -10.41 9.20 -8.88
CA LEU A 390 -11.83 9.15 -9.29
C LEU A 390 -12.02 9.35 -10.80
N ILE A 391 -11.16 10.12 -11.45
CA ILE A 391 -11.13 10.27 -12.92
C ILE A 391 -10.72 8.95 -13.57
N ASN A 392 -9.68 8.29 -13.08
CA ASN A 392 -9.21 7.00 -13.59
C ASN A 392 -10.30 5.92 -13.47
N ARG A 393 -10.96 5.85 -12.30
CA ARG A 393 -12.12 4.98 -12.09
C ARG A 393 -13.28 5.36 -13.02
N GLY A 394 -13.60 6.64 -13.15
CA GLY A 394 -14.65 7.15 -14.01
C GLY A 394 -14.44 6.77 -15.49
N TRP A 395 -13.18 6.73 -15.93
CA TRP A 395 -12.82 6.24 -17.27
C TRP A 395 -13.16 4.76 -17.45
N CYS A 396 -12.84 3.92 -16.47
CA CYS A 396 -13.18 2.49 -16.52
C CYS A 396 -14.69 2.26 -16.49
N ILE A 397 -15.46 3.05 -15.74
CA ILE A 397 -16.93 2.99 -15.74
C ILE A 397 -17.50 3.44 -17.11
N TYR A 398 -17.02 4.57 -17.65
CA TYR A 398 -17.42 5.08 -18.95
C TYR A 398 -17.06 4.14 -20.09
N ASN A 399 -15.90 3.49 -19.98
CA ASN A 399 -15.39 2.43 -20.84
C ASN A 399 -15.65 2.67 -22.35
N PRO A 400 -15.10 3.75 -22.94
CA PRO A 400 -15.40 4.12 -24.32
C PRO A 400 -14.85 3.12 -25.32
N LEU A 401 -13.83 2.34 -24.95
CA LEU A 401 -13.20 1.30 -25.76
C LEU A 401 -13.85 -0.07 -25.60
N LYS A 402 -14.83 -0.20 -24.67
CA LYS A 402 -15.60 -1.43 -24.41
C LYS A 402 -14.74 -2.61 -23.95
N HIS A 403 -13.71 -2.34 -23.14
CA HIS A 403 -12.87 -3.38 -22.56
C HIS A 403 -13.68 -4.26 -21.61
N LYS A 404 -13.41 -5.57 -21.66
CA LYS A 404 -14.04 -6.54 -20.76
C LYS A 404 -13.50 -6.35 -19.33
N LYS A 405 -14.31 -6.74 -18.35
CA LYS A 405 -14.02 -6.64 -16.92
C LYS A 405 -13.86 -5.21 -16.38
N TYR A 406 -13.98 -4.16 -17.18
CA TYR A 406 -14.05 -2.80 -16.67
C TYR A 406 -15.41 -2.55 -16.01
N SER A 407 -15.40 -2.03 -14.78
CA SER A 407 -16.63 -1.68 -14.05
C SER A 407 -16.35 -0.65 -12.95
N GLU A 408 -17.38 -0.32 -12.18
CA GLU A 408 -17.26 0.52 -10.99
C GLU A 408 -16.37 -0.08 -9.88
N ASN A 409 -16.23 -1.42 -9.85
CA ASN A 409 -15.44 -2.15 -8.87
C ASN A 409 -14.21 -2.85 -9.48
N SER A 410 -14.02 -2.71 -10.79
CA SER A 410 -12.87 -3.27 -11.52
C SER A 410 -12.25 -2.18 -12.38
N TRP A 411 -11.24 -1.52 -11.81
CA TRP A 411 -10.58 -0.35 -12.35
C TRP A 411 -9.14 -0.22 -11.85
N GLY A 412 -8.35 0.59 -12.54
CA GLY A 412 -6.99 0.91 -12.13
C GLY A 412 -6.01 0.88 -13.28
N LEU A 413 -5.81 2.03 -13.94
CA LEU A 413 -4.87 2.20 -15.03
C LEU A 413 -3.58 2.83 -14.50
N THR A 414 -2.47 2.09 -14.60
CA THR A 414 -1.14 2.53 -14.17
C THR A 414 -0.08 1.77 -14.96
N ALA A 415 1.20 2.00 -14.66
CA ALA A 415 2.27 1.16 -15.21
C ALA A 415 2.15 -0.26 -14.66
N SER A 416 2.29 -1.26 -15.51
CA SER A 416 2.24 -2.68 -15.16
C SER A 416 2.68 -3.57 -16.32
N ASP A 417 2.86 -4.85 -16.04
CA ASP A 417 2.89 -5.87 -17.08
C ASP A 417 1.53 -5.91 -17.81
N ASN A 418 1.55 -6.34 -19.05
CA ASN A 418 0.36 -6.55 -19.87
C ASN A 418 0.63 -7.64 -20.91
N PRO A 419 -0.37 -8.13 -21.66
CA PRO A 419 -0.18 -9.19 -22.64
C PRO A 419 0.88 -8.95 -23.73
N PHE A 420 1.33 -7.69 -23.85
CA PHE A 420 2.26 -7.25 -24.91
C PHE A 420 3.62 -6.79 -24.35
N GLY A 421 3.86 -6.91 -23.06
CA GLY A 421 5.07 -6.50 -22.35
C GLY A 421 4.78 -5.65 -21.12
N TYR A 422 5.60 -4.61 -20.87
CA TYR A 422 5.41 -3.65 -19.78
C TYR A 422 5.15 -2.26 -20.36
N SER A 423 4.14 -1.55 -19.86
CA SER A 423 3.87 -0.17 -20.25
C SER A 423 3.02 0.59 -19.24
N ALA A 424 3.07 1.92 -19.32
CA ALA A 424 2.21 2.79 -18.53
C ALA A 424 0.83 2.91 -19.20
N HIS A 425 -0.20 2.41 -18.52
CA HIS A 425 -1.59 2.53 -18.94
C HIS A 425 -2.21 3.78 -18.29
N GLU A 426 -3.03 4.49 -19.05
CA GLU A 426 -3.73 5.69 -18.58
C GLU A 426 -5.02 5.90 -19.38
N PRO A 427 -5.99 6.64 -18.87
CA PRO A 427 -7.17 7.03 -19.64
C PRO A 427 -6.81 7.68 -20.97
N GLY A 428 -7.44 7.26 -22.05
CA GLY A 428 -7.17 7.77 -23.40
C GLY A 428 -6.48 6.78 -24.30
N SER A 429 -5.50 7.23 -25.09
CA SER A 429 -4.89 6.44 -26.15
C SER A 429 -3.94 5.33 -25.67
N ARG A 430 -3.55 5.34 -24.42
CA ARG A 430 -2.69 4.31 -23.81
C ARG A 430 -3.46 3.25 -23.03
N ASP A 431 -4.78 3.32 -23.05
CA ASP A 431 -5.63 2.28 -22.47
C ASP A 431 -5.68 1.09 -23.43
N ASN A 432 -5.24 -0.08 -22.98
CA ASN A 432 -5.23 -1.33 -23.75
C ASN A 432 -6.07 -2.43 -23.11
N GLY A 433 -6.93 -2.10 -22.13
CA GLY A 433 -7.78 -3.05 -21.43
C GLY A 433 -7.12 -3.74 -20.23
N THR A 434 -5.92 -3.31 -19.81
CA THR A 434 -5.22 -3.87 -18.67
C THR A 434 -5.53 -3.11 -17.39
N ILE A 435 -5.89 -3.83 -16.33
CA ILE A 435 -6.10 -3.34 -14.96
C ILE A 435 -4.98 -3.89 -14.08
N ALA A 436 -4.37 -3.01 -13.28
CA ALA A 436 -3.40 -3.36 -12.27
C ALA A 436 -3.99 -3.13 -10.86
N PRO A 437 -4.07 -4.15 -10.00
CA PRO A 437 -4.60 -4.01 -8.63
C PRO A 437 -3.92 -2.89 -7.83
N THR A 438 -2.61 -2.69 -8.02
CA THR A 438 -1.85 -1.63 -7.34
C THR A 438 -2.47 -0.25 -7.52
N ALA A 439 -3.03 0.08 -8.68
CA ALA A 439 -3.63 1.37 -8.95
C ALA A 439 -4.81 1.68 -7.99
N ALA A 440 -5.73 0.73 -7.84
CA ALA A 440 -6.88 0.88 -6.96
C ALA A 440 -6.51 0.76 -5.47
N LEU A 441 -5.66 -0.20 -5.11
CA LEU A 441 -5.32 -0.49 -3.72
C LEU A 441 -4.39 0.57 -3.11
N SER A 442 -3.45 1.09 -3.90
CA SER A 442 -2.58 2.19 -3.46
C SER A 442 -3.30 3.54 -3.37
N SER A 443 -4.52 3.63 -3.91
CA SER A 443 -5.39 4.79 -3.77
C SER A 443 -6.25 4.76 -2.49
N MET A 444 -6.11 3.74 -1.63
CA MET A 444 -6.92 3.55 -0.42
C MET A 444 -7.03 4.81 0.46
N PRO A 445 -5.96 5.59 0.73
CA PRO A 445 -6.10 6.80 1.52
C PRO A 445 -6.90 7.91 0.85
N TYR A 446 -6.96 7.93 -0.49
CA TYR A 446 -7.64 8.95 -1.27
C TYR A 446 -9.11 8.64 -1.52
N THR A 447 -9.43 7.37 -1.74
CA THR A 447 -10.75 6.89 -2.13
C THR A 447 -11.09 5.56 -1.42
N PRO A 448 -11.20 5.56 -0.07
CA PRO A 448 -11.36 4.32 0.68
C PRO A 448 -12.58 3.50 0.25
N THR A 449 -13.72 4.12 0.03
CA THR A 449 -14.95 3.43 -0.39
C THR A 449 -14.77 2.70 -1.73
N GLU A 450 -14.25 3.39 -2.73
CA GLU A 450 -14.04 2.86 -4.08
C GLU A 450 -12.92 1.83 -4.12
N SER A 451 -11.86 2.07 -3.34
CA SER A 451 -10.70 1.16 -3.25
C SER A 451 -11.02 -0.12 -2.50
N ILE A 452 -11.81 -0.08 -1.41
CA ILE A 452 -12.31 -1.28 -0.72
C ILE A 452 -13.25 -2.09 -1.62
N ALA A 453 -14.13 -1.42 -2.37
CA ALA A 453 -15.01 -2.11 -3.33
C ALA A 453 -14.20 -2.82 -4.44
N ALA A 454 -13.13 -2.19 -4.92
CA ALA A 454 -12.20 -2.81 -5.87
C ALA A 454 -11.42 -3.98 -5.22
N LEU A 455 -10.93 -3.82 -4.00
CA LEU A 455 -10.25 -4.88 -3.25
C LEU A 455 -11.14 -6.12 -3.11
N ARG A 456 -12.41 -5.92 -2.70
CA ARG A 456 -13.40 -7.00 -2.62
C ARG A 456 -13.62 -7.66 -3.97
N HIS A 457 -13.78 -6.88 -5.05
CA HIS A 457 -13.95 -7.43 -6.39
C HIS A 457 -12.74 -8.26 -6.82
N PHE A 458 -11.53 -7.73 -6.67
CA PHE A 458 -10.31 -8.44 -7.04
C PHE A 458 -10.12 -9.74 -6.27
N TYR A 459 -10.49 -9.78 -4.99
CA TYR A 459 -10.34 -10.99 -4.19
C TYR A 459 -11.51 -11.98 -4.38
N PHE A 460 -12.76 -11.52 -4.33
CA PHE A 460 -13.92 -12.42 -4.36
C PHE A 460 -14.33 -12.87 -5.76
N VAL A 461 -14.07 -12.06 -6.80
CA VAL A 461 -14.48 -12.35 -8.17
C VAL A 461 -13.31 -12.86 -9.01
N GLU A 462 -12.14 -12.21 -8.91
CA GLU A 462 -10.98 -12.54 -9.73
C GLU A 462 -9.93 -13.37 -8.97
N GLY A 463 -10.07 -13.56 -7.65
CA GLY A 463 -9.02 -14.04 -6.75
C GLY A 463 -8.44 -15.39 -7.12
N GLU A 464 -9.26 -16.34 -7.60
CA GLU A 464 -8.76 -17.67 -8.00
C GLU A 464 -7.63 -17.60 -9.05
N SER A 465 -7.65 -16.60 -9.92
CA SER A 465 -6.63 -16.38 -10.93
C SER A 465 -5.67 -15.23 -10.62
N LEU A 466 -6.11 -14.25 -9.82
CA LEU A 466 -5.41 -12.98 -9.62
C LEU A 466 -4.65 -12.91 -8.29
N PHE A 467 -4.99 -13.73 -7.30
CA PHE A 467 -4.36 -13.71 -5.97
C PHE A 467 -3.49 -14.94 -5.75
N GLY A 468 -2.23 -14.73 -5.40
CA GLY A 468 -1.24 -15.79 -5.24
C GLY A 468 -0.42 -15.66 -3.95
N PRO A 469 0.70 -16.39 -3.84
CA PRO A 469 1.49 -16.52 -2.60
C PRO A 469 2.08 -15.19 -2.08
N ASN A 470 2.20 -14.16 -2.92
CA ASN A 470 2.69 -12.84 -2.56
C ASN A 470 1.62 -11.74 -2.74
N GLY A 471 0.34 -12.07 -2.61
CA GLY A 471 -0.77 -11.16 -2.81
C GLY A 471 -1.27 -11.14 -4.26
N PHE A 472 -1.77 -10.00 -4.71
CA PHE A 472 -2.25 -9.89 -6.09
C PHE A 472 -1.08 -9.89 -7.08
N TYR A 473 -1.24 -10.67 -8.16
CA TYR A 473 -0.40 -10.56 -9.34
C TYR A 473 -0.48 -9.16 -9.94
N ASP A 474 0.52 -8.81 -10.73
CA ASP A 474 0.76 -7.45 -11.19
C ASP A 474 -0.42 -6.84 -11.94
N ALA A 475 -1.00 -7.58 -12.89
CA ALA A 475 -2.11 -7.09 -13.70
C ALA A 475 -2.95 -8.20 -14.33
N PHE A 476 -4.11 -7.83 -14.87
CA PHE A 476 -4.95 -8.69 -15.71
C PHE A 476 -5.58 -7.93 -16.87
N ASN A 477 -5.91 -8.66 -17.95
CA ASN A 477 -6.56 -8.11 -19.13
C ASN A 477 -7.73 -9.01 -19.57
N GLY A 478 -8.95 -8.49 -19.43
CA GLY A 478 -10.18 -9.25 -19.74
C GLY A 478 -10.37 -9.55 -21.23
N ASP A 479 -9.87 -8.69 -22.10
CA ASP A 479 -10.02 -8.87 -23.56
C ASP A 479 -9.16 -10.02 -24.06
N GLN A 480 -7.98 -10.19 -23.45
CA GLN A 480 -7.01 -11.24 -23.80
C GLN A 480 -7.17 -12.49 -22.92
N ASN A 481 -8.10 -12.50 -21.95
CA ASN A 481 -8.21 -13.55 -20.94
C ASN A 481 -6.86 -13.88 -20.30
N TRP A 482 -6.12 -12.84 -19.92
CA TRP A 482 -4.75 -12.91 -19.43
C TRP A 482 -4.65 -12.37 -17.99
N VAL A 483 -3.80 -13.02 -17.21
CA VAL A 483 -3.37 -12.59 -15.87
C VAL A 483 -1.86 -12.71 -15.82
N ALA A 484 -1.17 -11.74 -15.22
CA ALA A 484 0.25 -11.82 -14.98
C ALA A 484 0.59 -12.97 -14.02
N ASP A 485 1.78 -13.54 -14.15
CA ASP A 485 2.38 -14.48 -13.20
C ASP A 485 3.53 -13.81 -12.40
N SER A 486 3.63 -12.50 -12.49
CA SER A 486 4.67 -11.67 -11.91
C SER A 486 4.17 -10.83 -10.73
N TYR A 487 5.13 -10.50 -9.86
CA TYR A 487 5.04 -9.49 -8.81
C TYR A 487 6.21 -8.54 -9.01
N LEU A 488 5.96 -7.24 -9.15
CA LEU A 488 6.97 -6.22 -9.34
C LEU A 488 7.14 -5.42 -8.04
N ALA A 489 8.38 -5.17 -7.63
CA ALA A 489 8.63 -4.41 -6.40
C ALA A 489 8.03 -3.00 -6.43
N ILE A 490 8.07 -2.36 -7.58
CA ILE A 490 7.57 -1.02 -7.78
C ILE A 490 6.03 -0.92 -7.64
N ASP A 491 5.32 -2.04 -7.87
CA ASP A 491 3.86 -2.12 -7.81
C ASP A 491 3.36 -2.72 -6.49
N GLN A 492 4.08 -3.70 -5.92
CA GLN A 492 3.75 -4.30 -4.62
C GLN A 492 3.97 -3.34 -3.45
N GLY A 493 5.02 -2.51 -3.53
CA GLY A 493 5.36 -1.56 -2.47
C GLY A 493 4.25 -0.55 -2.18
N PRO A 494 3.70 0.15 -3.17
CA PRO A 494 2.59 1.08 -2.98
C PRO A 494 1.35 0.45 -2.35
N ILE A 495 0.98 -0.80 -2.71
CA ILE A 495 -0.12 -1.51 -2.05
C ILE A 495 0.14 -1.59 -0.55
N LEU A 496 1.30 -2.14 -0.17
CA LEU A 496 1.67 -2.39 1.22
C LEU A 496 1.73 -1.10 2.04
N VAL A 497 2.36 -0.06 1.49
CA VAL A 497 2.59 1.23 2.16
C VAL A 497 1.31 2.05 2.28
N MET A 498 0.52 2.16 1.20
CA MET A 498 -0.67 3.01 1.21
C MET A 498 -1.84 2.39 1.98
N LEU A 499 -1.96 1.06 2.01
CA LEU A 499 -2.89 0.41 2.95
C LEU A 499 -2.51 0.73 4.41
N GLN A 500 -1.21 0.76 4.75
CA GLN A 500 -0.77 1.12 6.10
C GLN A 500 -0.99 2.61 6.41
N ASN A 501 -0.74 3.49 5.44
CA ASN A 501 -1.03 4.91 5.60
C ASN A 501 -2.53 5.17 5.79
N HIS A 502 -3.40 4.43 5.10
CA HIS A 502 -4.84 4.48 5.35
C HIS A 502 -5.20 4.01 6.77
N ARG A 503 -4.59 2.93 7.26
CA ARG A 503 -4.91 2.33 8.56
C ARG A 503 -4.37 3.12 9.76
N THR A 504 -3.15 3.65 9.68
CA THR A 504 -2.43 4.23 10.85
C THR A 504 -1.54 5.42 10.53
N GLU A 505 -1.45 5.86 9.26
CA GLU A 505 -0.59 6.96 8.82
C GLU A 505 0.91 6.74 9.09
N LEU A 506 1.33 5.49 9.32
CA LEU A 506 2.67 5.16 9.83
C LEU A 506 3.79 5.79 8.99
N LEU A 507 3.79 5.54 7.67
CA LEU A 507 4.91 5.95 6.82
C LEU A 507 4.92 7.47 6.61
N TRP A 508 3.78 8.10 6.52
CA TRP A 508 3.63 9.54 6.51
C TRP A 508 4.20 10.15 7.79
N ASN A 509 3.78 9.65 8.96
CA ASN A 509 4.28 10.12 10.24
C ASN A 509 5.79 9.95 10.36
N MET A 510 6.35 8.80 9.93
CA MET A 510 7.79 8.56 10.02
C MET A 510 8.58 9.46 9.08
N PHE A 511 8.19 9.57 7.81
CA PHE A 511 8.90 10.42 6.85
C PHE A 511 8.84 11.90 7.24
N MET A 512 7.66 12.41 7.58
CA MET A 512 7.47 13.83 7.93
C MET A 512 8.16 14.26 9.23
N LYS A 513 8.52 13.32 10.13
CA LYS A 513 9.32 13.60 11.34
C LYS A 513 10.78 13.96 11.04
N ASN A 514 11.27 13.75 9.83
CA ASN A 514 12.65 14.12 9.50
C ASN A 514 12.80 15.64 9.58
N PRO A 515 13.79 16.16 10.36
CA PRO A 515 13.88 17.59 10.68
C PRO A 515 14.12 18.48 9.46
N GLU A 516 14.64 17.91 8.38
CA GLU A 516 14.93 18.62 7.13
C GLU A 516 13.66 18.92 6.31
N ILE A 517 12.59 18.12 6.46
CA ILE A 517 11.41 18.16 5.58
C ILE A 517 10.61 19.45 5.74
N LYS A 518 10.23 19.81 6.97
CA LYS A 518 9.42 21.01 7.18
C LYS A 518 10.07 22.31 6.70
N PRO A 519 11.36 22.59 6.97
CA PRO A 519 12.03 23.78 6.46
C PRO A 519 12.02 23.87 4.93
N ALA A 520 12.13 22.77 4.22
CA ALA A 520 12.07 22.76 2.77
C ALA A 520 10.65 23.01 2.24
N LEU A 521 9.64 22.43 2.86
CA LEU A 521 8.24 22.72 2.51
C LEU A 521 7.92 24.21 2.72
N ASP A 522 8.36 24.80 3.83
CA ASP A 522 8.23 26.24 4.09
C ASP A 522 8.95 27.07 3.01
N ALA A 523 10.17 26.69 2.62
CA ALA A 523 10.96 27.38 1.59
C ALA A 523 10.35 27.24 0.18
N ILE A 524 9.68 26.14 -0.13
CA ILE A 524 8.90 25.95 -1.36
C ILE A 524 7.63 26.78 -1.35
N GLY A 525 7.09 27.08 -0.15
CA GLY A 525 5.87 27.85 0.02
C GLY A 525 4.62 26.99 0.24
N PHE A 526 4.80 25.80 0.81
CA PHE A 526 3.66 25.05 1.33
C PHE A 526 3.08 25.76 2.55
N VAL A 527 1.77 25.84 2.59
CA VAL A 527 1.01 26.45 3.68
C VAL A 527 -0.09 25.52 4.15
N PRO A 528 -0.58 25.64 5.39
CA PRO A 528 -1.76 24.91 5.83
C PRO A 528 -2.95 25.17 4.90
N ASP A 529 -3.64 24.12 4.50
CA ASP A 529 -4.88 24.25 3.75
C ASP A 529 -6.08 24.27 4.70
N LEU A 530 -6.44 25.46 5.15
CA LEU A 530 -7.58 25.67 6.05
C LEU A 530 -8.93 25.42 5.35
N THR A 531 -8.93 25.20 4.02
CA THR A 531 -10.14 24.84 3.26
C THR A 531 -10.32 23.33 3.13
N ALA A 532 -9.26 22.57 3.38
CA ALA A 532 -9.37 21.14 3.51
C ALA A 532 -10.17 20.84 4.79
N THR A 533 -11.44 20.49 4.65
CA THR A 533 -12.18 19.89 5.75
C THR A 533 -11.41 18.64 6.16
N SER A 534 -11.06 18.54 7.43
CA SER A 534 -10.60 17.29 8.03
C SER A 534 -11.49 16.18 7.53
N GLU A 535 -10.90 15.28 6.73
CA GLU A 535 -11.62 14.05 6.38
C GLU A 535 -11.97 13.31 7.67
N VAL A 536 -13.14 12.75 7.60
CA VAL A 536 -13.73 11.83 8.54
C VAL A 536 -12.64 10.93 9.14
N ASN A 537 -12.23 11.22 10.35
CA ASN A 537 -11.67 10.17 11.20
C ASN A 537 -12.72 9.08 11.30
N ASP A 538 -12.36 7.83 11.22
CA ASP A 538 -13.23 6.67 11.49
C ASP A 538 -13.89 6.72 12.88
N ASP A 539 -13.54 7.69 13.71
CA ASP A 539 -14.18 8.05 14.98
C ASP A 539 -15.38 9.03 14.82
N ASN A 540 -15.71 9.49 13.60
CA ASN A 540 -16.88 10.34 13.42
C ASN A 540 -18.16 9.56 13.66
N ARG A 541 -18.80 9.85 14.78
CA ARG A 541 -20.09 9.28 15.19
C ARG A 541 -21.24 9.79 14.35
N MET A 542 -20.99 10.77 13.43
CA MET A 542 -22.00 11.42 12.60
C MET A 542 -21.54 11.55 11.14
N ALA A 543 -22.43 11.24 10.20
CA ALA A 543 -22.23 11.48 8.77
C ALA A 543 -23.44 12.18 8.15
N LEU A 544 -23.23 12.94 7.05
CA LEU A 544 -24.26 13.63 6.28
C LEU A 544 -24.32 13.07 4.85
N TYR A 545 -25.52 12.73 4.38
CA TYR A 545 -25.71 12.24 3.02
C TYR A 545 -27.06 12.66 2.43
N PRO A 546 -27.11 13.15 1.18
CA PRO A 546 -26.00 13.59 0.35
C PRO A 546 -25.38 14.91 0.85
N ASN A 547 -24.08 15.10 0.67
CA ASN A 547 -23.39 16.36 0.94
C ASN A 547 -22.29 16.54 -0.12
N PRO A 548 -22.41 17.48 -1.08
CA PRO A 548 -23.46 18.54 -1.17
C PRO A 548 -24.89 18.05 -1.41
N THR A 549 -25.86 18.91 -1.07
CA THR A 549 -27.31 18.63 -1.23
C THR A 549 -28.04 19.76 -1.94
N THR A 550 -29.18 19.46 -2.54
CA THR A 550 -30.12 20.44 -3.11
C THR A 550 -31.31 20.73 -2.19
N GLY A 551 -31.23 20.33 -0.91
CA GLY A 551 -32.26 20.64 0.08
C GLY A 551 -32.48 19.57 1.15
N LYS A 552 -32.38 18.27 0.82
CA LYS A 552 -32.62 17.19 1.78
C LYS A 552 -31.31 16.51 2.17
N VAL A 553 -31.04 16.38 3.46
CA VAL A 553 -29.86 15.71 3.97
C VAL A 553 -30.24 14.73 5.07
N LYS A 554 -29.69 13.53 5.03
CA LYS A 554 -29.82 12.51 6.08
C LYS A 554 -28.63 12.64 7.03
N LEU A 555 -28.91 12.67 8.34
CA LEU A 555 -27.92 12.51 9.40
C LEU A 555 -27.86 11.03 9.78
N VAL A 556 -26.66 10.45 9.71
CA VAL A 556 -26.40 9.08 10.11
C VAL A 556 -25.49 9.10 11.33
N PHE A 557 -25.82 8.34 12.36
CA PHE A 557 -25.04 8.20 13.60
C PHE A 557 -24.59 6.74 13.74
N ASP A 558 -23.30 6.50 14.00
CA ASP A 558 -22.72 5.15 14.03
C ASP A 558 -23.09 4.37 15.32
N ARG A 559 -23.00 4.96 16.50
CA ARG A 559 -23.19 4.25 17.78
C ARG A 559 -24.05 4.97 18.79
N GLU A 560 -24.05 6.28 18.79
CA GLU A 560 -24.68 7.11 19.81
C GLU A 560 -25.35 8.33 19.18
N ARG A 561 -26.54 8.71 19.67
CA ARG A 561 -27.24 9.91 19.19
C ARG A 561 -26.79 11.13 19.99
N PRO A 562 -26.61 12.29 19.35
CA PRO A 562 -26.25 13.51 20.06
C PRO A 562 -27.40 14.04 20.94
N ASN A 563 -27.01 14.70 22.03
CA ASN A 563 -27.98 15.37 22.90
C ASN A 563 -28.52 16.68 22.30
N GLN A 564 -27.79 17.24 21.34
CA GLN A 564 -28.13 18.49 20.68
C GLN A 564 -27.48 18.56 19.29
N ILE A 565 -28.22 19.15 18.32
CA ILE A 565 -27.67 19.52 17.01
C ILE A 565 -27.89 21.02 16.81
N ILE A 566 -26.83 21.74 16.40
CA ILE A 566 -26.87 23.15 16.08
C ILE A 566 -26.39 23.34 14.64
N ILE A 567 -27.12 24.10 13.84
CA ILE A 567 -26.73 24.46 12.48
C ILE A 567 -26.33 25.92 12.47
N PHE A 568 -25.13 26.20 12.01
CA PHE A 568 -24.58 27.54 11.83
C PHE A 568 -24.49 27.88 10.34
N ASP A 569 -24.67 29.14 10.00
CA ASP A 569 -24.31 29.68 8.70
C ASP A 569 -22.80 29.90 8.57
N ASN A 570 -22.34 30.34 7.41
CA ASN A 570 -20.92 30.61 7.12
C ASN A 570 -20.34 31.83 7.89
N THR A 571 -21.18 32.59 8.61
CA THR A 571 -20.79 33.71 9.46
C THR A 571 -20.80 33.35 10.95
N GLY A 572 -21.19 32.10 11.29
CA GLY A 572 -21.26 31.60 12.65
C GLY A 572 -22.58 31.87 13.38
N ASN A 573 -23.62 32.42 12.71
CA ASN A 573 -24.92 32.58 13.30
C ASN A 573 -25.68 31.25 13.36
N ILE A 574 -26.41 31.04 14.45
CA ILE A 574 -27.25 29.86 14.61
C ILE A 574 -28.49 29.98 13.72
N VAL A 575 -28.58 29.07 12.74
CA VAL A 575 -29.75 28.93 11.85
C VAL A 575 -30.83 28.06 12.48
N LYS A 576 -30.41 26.95 13.12
CA LYS A 576 -31.30 26.03 13.83
C LYS A 576 -30.60 25.42 15.04
N ASN A 577 -31.42 25.02 16.04
CA ASN A 577 -30.95 24.37 17.27
C ASN A 577 -31.99 23.35 17.73
N PHE A 578 -31.63 22.09 17.69
CA PHE A 578 -32.45 20.95 18.09
C PHE A 578 -31.98 20.44 19.44
N LYS A 579 -32.84 20.53 20.46
CA LYS A 579 -32.59 20.00 21.81
C LYS A 579 -33.45 18.75 22.03
N ARG A 580 -32.88 17.65 22.47
CA ARG A 580 -33.51 16.32 22.65
C ARG A 580 -33.97 15.70 21.34
N MET A 581 -33.14 14.81 20.81
CA MET A 581 -33.40 14.05 19.60
C MET A 581 -34.08 12.74 19.94
N VAL A 582 -35.42 12.65 19.87
CA VAL A 582 -36.10 11.37 20.01
C VAL A 582 -36.23 10.64 18.67
N GLU A 583 -36.31 11.32 17.52
CA GLU A 583 -36.36 10.69 16.19
C GLU A 583 -36.12 11.72 15.05
N ILE A 584 -34.89 12.05 14.71
CA ILE A 584 -34.66 12.73 13.44
C ILE A 584 -33.68 11.87 12.62
N GLU A 585 -34.23 11.08 11.68
CA GLU A 585 -33.43 10.41 10.63
C GLU A 585 -33.18 11.34 9.44
N PHE A 586 -33.94 12.45 9.31
CA PHE A 586 -33.87 13.37 8.17
C PHE A 586 -33.94 14.82 8.62
N LEU A 587 -33.09 15.69 8.06
CA LEU A 587 -33.23 17.14 8.14
C LEU A 587 -34.22 17.67 7.07
N ASP A 588 -35.25 16.91 6.74
CA ASP A 588 -36.22 17.21 5.68
C ASP A 588 -37.07 18.47 5.92
N GLU A 589 -37.12 18.92 7.17
CA GLU A 589 -37.96 20.08 7.56
C GLU A 589 -37.17 21.39 7.59
N ILE A 590 -35.91 21.41 7.18
CA ILE A 590 -35.09 22.61 7.20
C ILE A 590 -34.94 23.12 5.78
N GLU A 591 -35.70 24.14 5.42
CA GLU A 591 -35.41 24.93 4.23
C GLU A 591 -34.12 25.73 4.46
N LEU A 592 -33.02 25.24 3.88
CA LEU A 592 -31.73 25.95 3.82
C LEU A 592 -31.60 26.56 2.43
N ILE A 593 -31.26 27.81 2.38
CA ILE A 593 -30.92 28.51 1.13
C ILE A 593 -29.53 28.04 0.66
N PRO A 594 -29.24 28.07 -0.66
CA PRO A 594 -27.92 27.70 -1.18
C PRO A 594 -26.80 28.49 -0.46
N SER A 595 -25.98 27.78 0.29
CA SER A 595 -24.87 28.33 1.09
C SER A 595 -24.04 27.21 1.72
N LEU A 596 -23.02 27.63 2.46
CA LEU A 596 -22.22 26.78 3.33
C LEU A 596 -22.76 26.85 4.76
N TYR A 597 -22.97 25.69 5.38
CA TYR A 597 -23.40 25.53 6.76
C TYR A 597 -22.44 24.63 7.53
N PHE A 598 -22.45 24.76 8.87
CA PHE A 598 -21.76 23.86 9.79
C PHE A 598 -22.78 23.24 10.73
N ILE A 599 -22.81 21.91 10.80
CA ILE A 599 -23.69 21.15 11.69
C ILE A 599 -22.83 20.65 12.84
N GLN A 600 -23.11 21.16 14.03
CA GLN A 600 -22.50 20.73 15.28
C GLN A 600 -23.41 19.76 16.00
N ALA A 601 -22.89 18.57 16.32
CA ALA A 601 -23.55 17.56 17.15
C ALA A 601 -22.82 17.44 18.50
N ASN A 602 -23.56 17.61 19.59
CA ASN A 602 -23.05 17.49 20.94
C ASN A 602 -23.46 16.13 21.54
N PHE A 603 -22.48 15.28 21.83
CA PHE A 603 -22.64 14.00 22.51
C PHE A 603 -22.28 14.13 24.00
N GLU A 604 -22.46 13.07 24.79
CA GLU A 604 -22.03 13.07 26.17
C GLU A 604 -20.49 13.01 26.24
N GLY A 605 -19.85 14.16 26.51
CA GLY A 605 -18.40 14.31 26.61
C GLY A 605 -17.64 14.61 25.32
N ASN A 606 -18.32 14.78 24.19
CA ASN A 606 -17.66 15.14 22.91
C ASN A 606 -18.58 16.02 22.03
N THR A 607 -17.97 16.79 21.13
CA THR A 607 -18.65 17.62 20.14
C THR A 607 -18.05 17.36 18.76
N GLU A 608 -18.88 17.08 17.78
CA GLU A 608 -18.47 16.92 16.38
C GLU A 608 -19.09 18.02 15.51
N ILE A 609 -18.32 18.46 14.50
CA ILE A 609 -18.77 19.47 13.54
C ILE A 609 -18.56 18.94 12.13
N ILE A 610 -19.62 18.92 11.32
CA ILE A 610 -19.57 18.57 9.91
C ILE A 610 -20.02 19.74 9.05
N LYS A 611 -19.35 19.94 7.93
CA LYS A 611 -19.69 20.91 6.90
C LYS A 611 -20.83 20.41 6.02
N LEU A 612 -21.83 21.23 5.76
CA LEU A 612 -22.91 21.00 4.82
C LEU A 612 -22.88 22.03 3.70
N ILE A 613 -22.90 21.58 2.46
CA ILE A 613 -23.00 22.43 1.28
C ILE A 613 -24.40 22.26 0.70
N VAL A 614 -25.14 23.36 0.56
CA VAL A 614 -26.45 23.42 -0.08
C VAL A 614 -26.33 24.17 -1.39
N HIS A 615 -26.79 23.56 -2.50
CA HIS A 615 -26.79 24.13 -3.85
C HIS A 615 -28.13 24.71 -4.24
#